data_80fec47282e6f7e3adb6d6982b3ddba7
#
_entry.id   80fec47282e6f7e3adb6d6982b3ddba7
#
_cell.length_a   1.000
_cell.length_b   1.000
_cell.length_c   1.000
_cell.angle_alpha   90.00
_cell.angle_beta   90.00
_cell.angle_gamma   90.00
#
_symmetry.space_group_name_H-M   'P 1'
#
loop_
_entity.id
_entity.type
_entity.pdbx_description
1 polymer ?
#
loop_
_entity_poly.entity_id
_entity_poly.type
_entity_poly.pdbx_seq_one_letter_code
_entity_poly.pdbx_strand_id
1 'polypeptide(L)'
;MVEEAGATARKQAVNIAQRAEHQLRSLGASPEVDLRGMMTDEAIGALDIFLDNAVMGKLNQVTIIHGKGTGAVRKAVREHLRRSRYVKTFRPGRYGEGEDGVTVVELK
;
A
#
# COMPACT_ATOMS: atom_id res chain seq x y z
N MET A 1 0.12 -33.68 2.90
CA MET A 1 -0.39 -33.50 1.54
C MET A 1 0.02 -32.14 1.01
N VAL A 2 0.51 -32.11 -0.22
CA VAL A 2 1.05 -30.88 -0.82
C VAL A 2 -0.03 -29.81 -0.92
N GLU A 3 -1.24 -30.20 -1.26
CA GLU A 3 -2.37 -29.28 -1.41
C GLU A 3 -2.73 -28.59 -0.09
N GLU A 4 -2.67 -29.29 1.02
CA GLU A 4 -2.95 -28.71 2.33
C GLU A 4 -1.92 -27.66 2.72
N ALA A 5 -0.64 -27.93 2.47
CA ALA A 5 0.42 -26.96 2.74
C ALA A 5 0.25 -25.69 1.90
N GLY A 6 -0.05 -25.85 0.60
CA GLY A 6 -0.33 -24.75 -0.29
C GLY A 6 -1.58 -23.98 0.11
N ALA A 7 -2.64 -24.68 0.48
CA ALA A 7 -3.89 -24.05 0.93
C ALA A 7 -3.69 -23.28 2.22
N THR A 8 -2.90 -23.77 3.17
CA THR A 8 -2.60 -23.08 4.41
C THR A 8 -1.84 -21.80 4.16
N ALA A 9 -0.82 -21.83 3.29
CA ALA A 9 -0.07 -20.63 2.94
C ALA A 9 -0.96 -19.59 2.25
N ARG A 10 -1.81 -20.01 1.34
CA ARG A 10 -2.78 -19.12 0.67
C ARG A 10 -3.76 -18.50 1.65
N LYS A 11 -4.27 -19.30 2.59
CA LYS A 11 -5.19 -18.79 3.61
C LYS A 11 -4.54 -17.76 4.49
N GLN A 12 -3.28 -17.95 4.87
CA GLN A 12 -2.55 -16.97 5.66
C GLN A 12 -2.37 -15.67 4.91
N ALA A 13 -1.97 -15.73 3.64
CA ALA A 13 -1.81 -14.55 2.81
C ALA A 13 -3.13 -13.80 2.62
N VAL A 14 -4.21 -14.52 2.32
CA VAL A 14 -5.55 -13.92 2.16
C VAL A 14 -6.01 -13.31 3.47
N ASN A 15 -5.78 -13.96 4.61
CA ASN A 15 -6.16 -13.43 5.91
C ASN A 15 -5.42 -12.13 6.25
N ILE A 16 -4.14 -12.04 5.91
CA ILE A 16 -3.36 -10.81 6.11
C ILE A 16 -3.93 -9.69 5.26
N ALA A 17 -4.21 -9.95 3.99
CA ALA A 17 -4.81 -8.97 3.09
C ALA A 17 -6.18 -8.52 3.58
N GLN A 18 -7.03 -9.46 3.99
CA GLN A 18 -8.36 -9.15 4.51
C GLN A 18 -8.32 -8.32 5.79
N ARG A 19 -7.38 -8.59 6.67
CA ARG A 19 -7.19 -7.81 7.89
C ARG A 19 -6.78 -6.38 7.55
N ALA A 20 -5.85 -6.21 6.61
CA ALA A 20 -5.41 -4.91 6.16
C ALA A 20 -6.58 -4.13 5.55
N GLU A 21 -7.38 -4.76 4.68
CA GLU A 21 -8.55 -4.13 4.09
C GLU A 21 -9.55 -3.71 5.14
N HIS A 22 -9.87 -4.59 6.07
CA HIS A 22 -10.82 -4.30 7.14
C HIS A 22 -10.34 -3.14 8.00
N GLN A 23 -9.06 -3.14 8.36
CA GLN A 23 -8.47 -2.09 9.17
C GLN A 23 -8.52 -0.74 8.47
N LEU A 24 -8.16 -0.69 7.19
CA LEU A 24 -8.20 0.53 6.40
C LEU A 24 -9.63 1.07 6.28
N ARG A 25 -10.60 0.21 6.03
CA ARG A 25 -12.00 0.61 5.94
C ARG A 25 -12.55 1.10 7.27
N SER A 26 -12.14 0.48 8.38
CA SER A 26 -12.60 0.84 9.73
C SER A 26 -12.02 2.16 10.20
N LEU A 27 -10.76 2.44 9.85
CA LEU A 27 -10.08 3.66 10.29
C LEU A 27 -10.46 4.88 9.44
N GLY A 28 -11.00 4.67 8.23
CA GLY A 28 -11.26 5.76 7.30
C GLY A 28 -9.98 6.35 6.75
N ALA A 29 -9.95 7.67 6.54
CA ALA A 29 -8.81 8.36 5.97
C ALA A 29 -7.63 8.42 6.94
N SER A 30 -6.43 8.11 6.46
CA SER A 30 -5.19 8.19 7.21
C SER A 30 -4.12 8.83 6.33
N PRO A 31 -3.19 9.61 6.92
CA PRO A 31 -2.12 10.22 6.13
C PRO A 31 -1.03 9.24 5.71
N GLU A 32 -1.01 8.02 6.25
CA GLU A 32 -0.01 7.03 5.87
C GLU A 32 -0.57 5.61 5.89
N VAL A 33 0.05 4.75 5.10
CA VAL A 33 -0.25 3.32 5.06
C VAL A 33 1.07 2.53 5.07
N ASP A 34 1.09 1.44 5.82
CA ASP A 34 2.25 0.55 5.92
C ASP A 34 1.96 -0.73 5.13
N LEU A 35 2.66 -0.89 4.02
CA LEU A 35 2.55 -2.05 3.14
C LEU A 35 3.70 -3.04 3.32
N ARG A 36 4.59 -2.82 4.29
CA ARG A 36 5.73 -3.70 4.53
C ARG A 36 5.28 -5.10 4.87
N GLY A 37 5.98 -6.08 4.33
CA GLY A 37 5.65 -7.49 4.57
C GLY A 37 4.53 -8.04 3.70
N MET A 38 3.89 -7.22 2.89
CA MET A 38 2.85 -7.68 1.97
C MET A 38 3.44 -8.17 0.67
N MET A 39 2.77 -9.12 0.05
CA MET A 39 3.06 -9.50 -1.34
C MET A 39 2.57 -8.40 -2.26
N THR A 40 3.15 -8.33 -3.46
CA THR A 40 2.86 -7.24 -4.42
C THR A 40 1.37 -7.06 -4.66
N ASP A 41 0.64 -8.13 -4.95
CA ASP A 41 -0.80 -8.06 -5.23
C ASP A 41 -1.60 -7.57 -4.03
N GLU A 42 -1.24 -8.03 -2.85
CA GLU A 42 -1.88 -7.60 -1.60
C GLU A 42 -1.62 -6.11 -1.33
N ALA A 43 -0.39 -5.69 -1.57
CA ALA A 43 0.01 -4.29 -1.39
C ALA A 43 -0.79 -3.37 -2.31
N ILE A 44 -0.96 -3.76 -3.57
CA ILE A 44 -1.73 -2.97 -4.53
C ILE A 44 -3.22 -2.90 -4.14
N GLY A 45 -3.80 -4.01 -3.69
CA GLY A 45 -5.18 -4.01 -3.20
C GLY A 45 -5.37 -3.09 -2.00
N ALA A 46 -4.46 -3.17 -1.03
CA ALA A 46 -4.49 -2.30 0.14
C ALA A 46 -4.29 -0.83 -0.24
N LEU A 47 -3.41 -0.56 -1.20
CA LEU A 47 -3.15 0.78 -1.70
C LEU A 47 -4.40 1.42 -2.32
N ASP A 48 -5.15 0.65 -3.11
CA ASP A 48 -6.37 1.16 -3.73
C ASP A 48 -7.39 1.58 -2.69
N ILE A 49 -7.59 0.78 -1.66
CA ILE A 49 -8.52 1.10 -0.57
C ILE A 49 -8.03 2.34 0.19
N PHE A 50 -6.73 2.40 0.46
CA PHE A 50 -6.13 3.52 1.16
C PHE A 50 -6.31 4.83 0.38
N LEU A 51 -6.04 4.81 -0.92
CA LEU A 51 -6.19 6.00 -1.77
C LEU A 51 -7.64 6.45 -1.85
N ASP A 52 -8.56 5.51 -1.97
CA ASP A 52 -9.99 5.80 -1.99
C ASP A 52 -10.43 6.50 -0.70
N ASN A 53 -10.03 5.96 0.45
CA ASN A 53 -10.31 6.57 1.75
C ASN A 53 -9.67 7.96 1.88
N ALA A 54 -8.45 8.12 1.40
CA ALA A 54 -7.74 9.39 1.46
C ALA A 54 -8.44 10.49 0.65
N VAL A 55 -8.90 10.13 -0.54
CA VAL A 55 -9.66 11.05 -1.41
C VAL A 55 -10.99 11.41 -0.77
N MET A 56 -11.71 10.44 -0.23
CA MET A 56 -12.97 10.68 0.47
C MET A 56 -12.78 11.54 1.71
N GLY A 57 -11.65 11.40 2.39
CA GLY A 57 -11.28 12.22 3.54
C GLY A 57 -10.69 13.58 3.18
N LYS A 58 -10.60 13.89 1.89
CA LYS A 58 -10.07 15.17 1.37
C LYS A 58 -8.63 15.46 1.78
N LEU A 59 -7.81 14.40 1.89
CA LEU A 59 -6.39 14.54 2.16
C LEU A 59 -5.68 15.04 0.90
N ASN A 60 -4.70 15.93 1.08
CA ASN A 60 -3.91 16.47 -0.03
C ASN A 60 -2.65 15.66 -0.29
N GLN A 61 -2.10 15.05 0.76
CA GLN A 61 -0.85 14.31 0.70
C GLN A 61 -0.91 13.10 1.60
N VAL A 62 -0.34 12.00 1.13
CA VAL A 62 -0.24 10.77 1.91
C VAL A 62 1.14 10.16 1.73
N THR A 63 1.51 9.27 2.66
CA THR A 63 2.80 8.57 2.63
C THR A 63 2.54 7.06 2.58
N ILE A 64 3.22 6.39 1.67
CA ILE A 64 3.14 4.94 1.51
C ILE A 64 4.45 4.34 1.98
N ILE A 65 4.39 3.52 3.02
CA ILE A 65 5.56 2.85 3.60
C ILE A 65 5.62 1.44 2.99
N HIS A 66 6.47 1.26 2.00
CA HIS A 66 6.63 -0.04 1.32
C HIS A 66 7.91 -0.75 1.72
N GLY A 67 8.80 -0.05 2.41
CA GLY A 67 10.11 -0.59 2.78
C GLY A 67 11.10 -0.58 1.63
N LYS A 68 12.35 -0.89 1.93
CA LYS A 68 13.42 -0.94 0.93
C LYS A 68 13.48 -2.32 0.27
N GLY A 69 13.60 -3.37 1.05
CA GLY A 69 13.57 -4.77 0.59
C GLY A 69 14.25 -5.01 -0.75
N THR A 70 13.62 -5.82 -1.59
CA THR A 70 14.09 -6.08 -2.96
C THR A 70 13.70 -4.98 -3.94
N GLY A 71 12.83 -4.07 -3.53
CA GLY A 71 12.28 -3.03 -4.38
C GLY A 71 11.07 -3.46 -5.21
N ALA A 72 10.63 -4.72 -5.09
CA ALA A 72 9.50 -5.23 -5.87
C ALA A 72 8.19 -4.52 -5.53
N VAL A 73 7.88 -4.37 -4.25
CA VAL A 73 6.67 -3.67 -3.80
C VAL A 73 6.75 -2.19 -4.15
N ARG A 74 7.89 -1.56 -3.94
CA ARG A 74 8.13 -0.16 -4.31
C ARG A 74 7.86 0.07 -5.78
N LYS A 75 8.41 -0.77 -6.65
CA LYS A 75 8.23 -0.65 -8.10
C LYS A 75 6.76 -0.80 -8.47
N ALA A 76 6.10 -1.82 -7.94
CA ALA A 76 4.69 -2.06 -8.23
C ALA A 76 3.81 -0.90 -7.76
N VAL A 77 4.07 -0.38 -6.57
CA VAL A 77 3.36 0.77 -6.01
C VAL A 77 3.51 1.98 -6.93
N ARG A 78 4.74 2.31 -7.32
CA ARG A 78 5.00 3.47 -8.18
C ARG A 78 4.38 3.34 -9.56
N GLU A 79 4.40 2.16 -10.16
CA GLU A 79 3.73 1.92 -11.43
C GLU A 79 2.22 2.08 -11.30
N HIS A 80 1.65 1.58 -10.22
CA HIS A 80 0.22 1.72 -9.94
C HIS A 80 -0.17 3.19 -9.73
N LEU A 81 0.64 3.95 -9.03
CA LEU A 81 0.40 5.37 -8.79
C LEU A 81 0.39 6.17 -10.10
N ARG A 82 1.25 5.82 -11.05
CA ARG A 82 1.28 6.49 -12.36
C ARG A 82 -0.02 6.35 -13.13
N ARG A 83 -0.76 5.28 -12.88
CA ARG A 83 -2.04 4.99 -13.54
C ARG A 83 -3.25 5.46 -12.75
N SER A 84 -3.05 5.90 -11.52
CA SER A 84 -4.15 6.30 -10.65
C SER A 84 -4.65 7.69 -10.99
N ARG A 85 -5.96 7.80 -11.20
CA ARG A 85 -6.62 9.09 -11.43
C ARG A 85 -6.67 9.97 -10.19
N TYR A 86 -6.40 9.42 -9.02
CA TYR A 86 -6.41 10.19 -7.76
C TYR A 86 -5.08 10.88 -7.50
N VAL A 87 -4.02 10.46 -8.17
CA VAL A 87 -2.66 10.89 -7.89
C VAL A 87 -2.27 12.05 -8.82
N LYS A 88 -1.88 13.17 -8.21
CA LYS A 88 -1.33 14.29 -8.93
C LYS A 88 0.14 14.05 -9.25
N THR A 89 0.94 13.76 -8.23
CA THR A 89 2.35 13.43 -8.36
C THR A 89 2.81 12.61 -7.16
N PHE A 90 3.97 11.98 -7.29
CA PHE A 90 4.59 11.26 -6.19
C PHE A 90 6.11 11.36 -6.28
N ARG A 91 6.77 11.14 -5.16
CA ARG A 91 8.23 11.21 -5.05
C ARG A 91 8.73 10.24 -3.98
N PRO A 92 10.01 9.85 -4.02
CA PRO A 92 10.60 9.14 -2.88
C PRO A 92 10.61 10.03 -1.65
N GLY A 93 10.75 9.43 -0.48
CA GLY A 93 10.91 10.18 0.76
C GLY A 93 12.23 10.95 0.78
N ARG A 94 12.22 12.06 1.50
CA ARG A 94 13.42 12.85 1.74
C ARG A 94 14.15 12.32 2.96
N TYR A 95 15.33 12.84 3.22
CA TYR A 95 16.06 12.53 4.44
C TYR A 95 15.16 12.82 5.66
N GLY A 96 15.03 11.84 6.53
CA GLY A 96 14.15 11.92 7.70
C GLY A 96 12.70 11.53 7.46
N GLU A 97 12.29 11.35 6.19
CA GLU A 97 10.94 10.87 5.85
C GLU A 97 10.86 9.37 5.62
N GLY A 98 12.00 8.69 5.54
CA GLY A 98 12.07 7.26 5.21
C GLY A 98 12.75 6.98 3.88
N GLU A 99 13.15 8.00 3.15
CA GLU A 99 13.95 7.90 1.91
C GLU A 99 13.34 6.91 0.91
N ASP A 100 14.11 5.93 0.45
CA ASP A 100 13.64 4.94 -0.52
C ASP A 100 12.66 3.91 0.05
N GLY A 101 12.48 3.88 1.37
CA GLY A 101 11.52 3.01 2.02
C GLY A 101 10.08 3.54 1.99
N VAL A 102 9.88 4.76 1.52
CA VAL A 102 8.56 5.38 1.40
C VAL A 102 8.38 6.09 0.07
N THR A 103 7.13 6.29 -0.31
CA THR A 103 6.73 7.13 -1.44
C THR A 103 5.73 8.13 -0.92
N VAL A 104 6.00 9.41 -1.13
CA VAL A 104 5.11 10.49 -0.75
C VAL A 104 4.25 10.86 -1.95
N VAL A 105 2.94 10.87 -1.77
CA VAL A 105 1.95 11.04 -2.85
C VAL A 105 1.17 12.32 -2.61
N GLU A 106 1.11 13.16 -3.64
CA GLU A 106 0.23 14.32 -3.66
C GLU A 106 -1.04 13.95 -4.42
N LEU A 107 -2.18 14.15 -3.81
CA LEU A 107 -3.48 13.82 -4.39
C LEU A 107 -4.07 15.02 -5.14
N LYS A 108 -4.90 14.72 -6.11
CA LYS A 108 -5.59 15.75 -6.89
C LYS A 108 -6.68 16.46 -6.10
#